data_649fb74d186dc1c59cd9dfcfc88d64a3
#
_entry.id   649fb74d186dc1c59cd9dfcfc88d64a3
#
_cell.length_a   1.000
_cell.length_b   1.000
_cell.length_c   1.000
_cell.angle_alpha   90.00
_cell.angle_beta   90.00
_cell.angle_gamma   90.00
#
_symmetry.space_group_name_H-M   'P 1'
#
loop_
_entity.id
_entity.type
_entity.pdbx_description
1 polymer ?
#
loop_
_entity_poly.entity_id
_entity_poly.type
_entity_poly.pdbx_seq_one_letter_code
_entity_poly.pdbx_strand_id
1 'polypeptide(L)'
;MGEPGAQEYYDSIVALYAQWGVDFIKCDDICNTNLYVEHPYSAAHEIEMLQHAIEKCGRDIVLSLSPGPALIEKAWHYETYANMWRITDDFWDTWELLYDMFRRCELWQNHVGCGSFPDCDMLPVGWLGKGFGQERQTNFTRDEQKTMMTLWCMFGSPLMIGGELTKLDDWTQFLLTRRELLQMLDADYVGRQVARDQKHAVWSCVNEKKDERYLALFNFMEQPARCEVALPETEAFADMCGQTGTIRARELWDGTELIVQNDSLSSEITAHGVHVFRIDKK
;
A
#
# COMPACT_ATOMS: atom_id res chain seq x y z
N MET A 1 -8.06 -28.82 -15.03
CA MET A 1 -7.11 -28.66 -16.12
C MET A 1 -7.79 -27.89 -17.23
N GLY A 2 -7.08 -26.94 -17.83
CA GLY A 2 -7.65 -26.10 -18.88
C GLY A 2 -8.06 -26.90 -20.13
N GLU A 3 -8.90 -26.31 -20.95
CA GLU A 3 -9.31 -26.86 -22.23
C GLU A 3 -8.08 -27.05 -23.14
N PRO A 4 -8.10 -28.08 -24.04
CA PRO A 4 -7.05 -28.24 -25.04
C PRO A 4 -6.83 -26.96 -25.84
N GLY A 5 -5.59 -26.49 -25.95
CA GLY A 5 -5.24 -25.26 -26.65
C GLY A 5 -5.28 -24.00 -25.78
N ALA A 6 -5.69 -24.07 -24.50
CA ALA A 6 -5.75 -22.91 -23.63
C ALA A 6 -4.37 -22.30 -23.38
N GLN A 7 -3.34 -23.12 -23.11
CA GLN A 7 -1.97 -22.62 -22.92
C GLN A 7 -1.44 -21.96 -24.19
N GLU A 8 -1.64 -22.58 -25.34
CA GLU A 8 -1.21 -22.04 -26.64
C GLU A 8 -1.90 -20.70 -26.96
N TYR A 9 -3.15 -20.51 -26.50
CA TYR A 9 -3.85 -19.24 -26.62
C TYR A 9 -3.17 -18.15 -25.78
N TYR A 10 -2.89 -18.41 -24.48
CA TYR A 10 -2.18 -17.46 -23.64
C TYR A 10 -0.76 -17.17 -24.17
N ASP A 11 -0.04 -18.20 -24.61
CA ASP A 11 1.28 -18.05 -25.24
C ASP A 11 1.21 -17.07 -26.43
N SER A 12 0.19 -17.20 -27.29
CA SER A 12 0.03 -16.36 -28.47
C SER A 12 -0.27 -14.90 -28.13
N ILE A 13 -1.12 -14.66 -27.11
CA ILE A 13 -1.48 -13.30 -26.66
C ILE A 13 -0.27 -12.62 -26.01
N VAL A 14 0.42 -13.30 -25.10
CA VAL A 14 1.57 -12.74 -24.40
C VAL A 14 2.74 -12.51 -25.38
N ALA A 15 2.95 -13.40 -26.34
CA ALA A 15 3.94 -13.19 -27.41
C ALA A 15 3.63 -11.93 -28.24
N LEU A 16 2.35 -11.67 -28.52
CA LEU A 16 1.93 -10.44 -29.21
C LEU A 16 2.20 -9.19 -28.37
N TYR A 17 1.88 -9.23 -27.06
CA TYR A 17 2.15 -8.13 -26.13
C TYR A 17 3.65 -7.87 -25.98
N ALA A 18 4.47 -8.92 -25.91
CA ALA A 18 5.92 -8.81 -25.92
C ALA A 18 6.45 -8.13 -27.20
N GLN A 19 5.91 -8.47 -28.38
CA GLN A 19 6.24 -7.79 -29.65
C GLN A 19 5.86 -6.31 -29.65
N TRP A 20 4.78 -5.94 -28.97
CA TRP A 20 4.37 -4.54 -28.82
C TRP A 20 5.19 -3.78 -27.77
N GLY A 21 6.07 -4.45 -27.03
CA GLY A 21 6.90 -3.85 -26.00
C GLY A 21 6.17 -3.61 -24.68
N VAL A 22 5.11 -4.38 -24.39
CA VAL A 22 4.38 -4.30 -23.11
C VAL A 22 5.26 -4.83 -21.98
N ASP A 23 5.34 -4.08 -20.87
CA ASP A 23 6.12 -4.41 -19.66
C ASP A 23 5.23 -4.71 -18.44
N PHE A 24 3.93 -4.40 -18.51
CA PHE A 24 2.99 -4.56 -17.42
C PHE A 24 1.62 -4.99 -17.94
N ILE A 25 1.07 -6.06 -17.37
CA ILE A 25 -0.29 -6.54 -17.66
C ILE A 25 -1.07 -6.53 -16.37
N LYS A 26 -2.19 -5.78 -16.34
CA LYS A 26 -3.23 -5.93 -15.32
C LYS A 26 -4.33 -6.82 -15.88
N CYS A 27 -4.57 -7.95 -15.23
CA CYS A 27 -5.59 -8.91 -15.60
C CYS A 27 -6.71 -8.85 -14.58
N ASP A 28 -7.91 -8.55 -15.05
CA ASP A 28 -9.12 -8.43 -14.23
C ASP A 28 -9.88 -9.76 -14.14
N ASP A 29 -10.79 -9.88 -13.16
CA ASP A 29 -11.63 -11.06 -12.86
C ASP A 29 -10.86 -12.37 -12.64
N ILE A 30 -9.62 -12.29 -12.14
CA ILE A 30 -8.73 -13.44 -12.04
C ILE A 30 -8.12 -13.63 -10.63
N CYS A 31 -7.95 -12.56 -9.84
CA CYS A 31 -7.34 -12.67 -8.51
C CYS A 31 -8.26 -13.35 -7.49
N ASN A 32 -9.46 -12.82 -7.38
CA ASN A 32 -10.59 -13.36 -6.63
C ASN A 32 -11.85 -12.77 -7.25
N THR A 33 -12.92 -13.52 -7.37
CA THR A 33 -14.12 -13.05 -8.03
C THR A 33 -15.38 -13.46 -7.28
N ASN A 34 -16.34 -12.54 -7.22
CA ASN A 34 -17.68 -12.80 -6.71
C ASN A 34 -18.59 -13.51 -7.72
N LEU A 35 -18.15 -13.70 -8.96
CA LEU A 35 -18.88 -14.41 -10.00
C LEU A 35 -19.07 -15.89 -9.67
N TYR A 36 -18.13 -16.48 -8.93
CA TYR A 36 -18.13 -17.88 -8.50
C TYR A 36 -18.05 -17.97 -6.97
N VAL A 37 -19.16 -17.69 -6.31
CA VAL A 37 -19.24 -17.56 -4.83
C VAL A 37 -18.74 -18.83 -4.11
N GLU A 38 -19.01 -20.02 -4.69
CA GLU A 38 -18.55 -21.32 -4.12
C GLU A 38 -17.06 -21.58 -4.38
N HIS A 39 -16.49 -20.93 -5.39
CA HIS A 39 -15.09 -21.11 -5.79
C HIS A 39 -14.46 -19.78 -6.19
N PRO A 40 -14.28 -18.84 -5.25
CA PRO A 40 -13.83 -17.48 -5.58
C PRO A 40 -12.40 -17.42 -6.15
N TYR A 41 -11.64 -18.50 -6.02
CA TYR A 41 -10.28 -18.66 -6.60
C TYR A 41 -10.27 -19.64 -7.78
N SER A 42 -11.33 -19.70 -8.55
CA SER A 42 -11.49 -20.63 -9.68
C SER A 42 -10.51 -20.36 -10.84
N ALA A 43 -9.96 -19.13 -10.92
CA ALA A 43 -9.01 -18.71 -11.97
C ALA A 43 -7.53 -19.05 -11.66
N ALA A 44 -7.23 -19.88 -10.67
CA ALA A 44 -5.85 -20.22 -10.31
C ALA A 44 -5.05 -20.79 -11.49
N HIS A 45 -5.66 -21.64 -12.34
CA HIS A 45 -4.99 -22.19 -13.51
C HIS A 45 -4.74 -21.18 -14.62
N GLU A 46 -5.64 -20.18 -14.77
CA GLU A 46 -5.45 -19.07 -15.69
C GLU A 46 -4.25 -18.20 -15.28
N ILE A 47 -4.06 -17.97 -13.98
CA ILE A 47 -2.89 -17.26 -13.44
C ILE A 47 -1.61 -18.05 -13.78
N GLU A 48 -1.60 -19.36 -13.54
CA GLU A 48 -0.46 -20.23 -13.89
C GLU A 48 -0.15 -20.18 -15.39
N MET A 49 -1.18 -20.28 -16.24
CA MET A 49 -1.01 -20.23 -17.70
C MET A 49 -0.48 -18.87 -18.19
N LEU A 50 -0.92 -17.76 -17.60
CA LEU A 50 -0.41 -16.43 -17.92
C LEU A 50 1.06 -16.31 -17.53
N GLN A 51 1.46 -16.75 -16.34
CA GLN A 51 2.84 -16.71 -15.88
C GLN A 51 3.75 -17.57 -16.78
N HIS A 52 3.34 -18.79 -17.13
CA HIS A 52 4.08 -19.63 -18.05
C HIS A 52 4.25 -18.99 -19.43
N ALA A 53 3.21 -18.31 -19.94
CA ALA A 53 3.29 -17.58 -21.21
C ALA A 53 4.26 -16.39 -21.14
N ILE A 54 4.30 -15.68 -19.99
CA ILE A 54 5.26 -14.59 -19.73
C ILE A 54 6.68 -15.13 -19.72
N GLU A 55 6.95 -16.21 -18.98
CA GLU A 55 8.27 -16.85 -18.97
C GLU A 55 8.72 -17.28 -20.37
N LYS A 56 7.80 -17.86 -21.15
CA LYS A 56 8.06 -18.35 -22.49
C LYS A 56 8.33 -17.25 -23.51
N CYS A 57 7.72 -16.08 -23.36
CA CYS A 57 7.88 -14.98 -24.34
C CYS A 57 9.27 -14.33 -24.32
N GLY A 58 10.06 -14.54 -23.26
CA GLY A 58 11.43 -14.03 -23.11
C GLY A 58 11.52 -12.53 -22.83
N ARG A 59 10.41 -11.87 -22.45
CA ARG A 59 10.38 -10.46 -22.02
C ARG A 59 9.94 -10.39 -20.55
N ASP A 60 10.60 -9.54 -19.76
CA ASP A 60 10.19 -9.27 -18.39
C ASP A 60 8.88 -8.47 -18.41
N ILE A 61 7.79 -9.11 -18.01
CA ILE A 61 6.46 -8.51 -17.92
C ILE A 61 5.92 -8.71 -16.50
N VAL A 62 5.54 -7.60 -15.85
CA VAL A 62 4.88 -7.63 -14.55
C VAL A 62 3.43 -8.07 -14.71
N LEU A 63 3.02 -9.10 -13.97
CA LEU A 63 1.62 -9.55 -13.90
C LEU A 63 0.94 -9.04 -12.64
N SER A 64 -0.10 -8.23 -12.83
CA SER A 64 -0.98 -7.69 -11.78
C SER A 64 -2.36 -8.32 -11.87
N LEU A 65 -2.89 -8.78 -10.75
CA LEU A 65 -4.17 -9.47 -10.63
C LEU A 65 -5.21 -8.62 -9.92
N SER A 66 -6.42 -8.56 -10.47
CA SER A 66 -7.60 -7.91 -9.88
C SER A 66 -8.90 -8.66 -10.20
N PRO A 67 -10.07 -8.31 -9.62
CA PRO A 67 -10.17 -7.57 -8.37
C PRO A 67 -9.73 -8.43 -7.17
N GLY A 68 -9.92 -7.91 -5.97
CA GLY A 68 -9.72 -8.61 -4.71
C GLY A 68 -11.04 -8.82 -3.95
N PRO A 69 -10.94 -9.04 -2.65
CA PRO A 69 -9.69 -9.20 -1.90
C PRO A 69 -9.03 -10.57 -2.15
N ALA A 70 -7.73 -10.57 -2.39
CA ALA A 70 -6.94 -11.79 -2.50
C ALA A 70 -7.06 -12.65 -1.23
N LEU A 71 -7.03 -13.97 -1.39
CA LEU A 71 -7.15 -14.93 -0.29
C LEU A 71 -5.78 -15.13 0.37
N ILE A 72 -5.64 -14.79 1.65
CA ILE A 72 -4.37 -14.89 2.37
C ILE A 72 -3.82 -16.33 2.41
N GLU A 73 -4.67 -17.33 2.50
CA GLU A 73 -4.28 -18.74 2.46
C GLU A 73 -3.75 -19.19 1.09
N LYS A 74 -3.86 -18.33 0.08
CA LYS A 74 -3.31 -18.51 -1.28
C LYS A 74 -2.11 -17.59 -1.55
N ALA A 75 -1.58 -16.89 -0.56
CA ALA A 75 -0.44 -15.98 -0.72
C ALA A 75 0.72 -16.64 -1.47
N TRP A 76 1.08 -17.88 -1.12
CA TRP A 76 2.12 -18.66 -1.78
C TRP A 76 1.92 -18.80 -3.30
N HIS A 77 0.67 -18.87 -3.75
CA HIS A 77 0.35 -19.02 -5.17
C HIS A 77 0.52 -17.70 -5.91
N TYR A 78 0.03 -16.59 -5.33
CA TYR A 78 0.24 -15.25 -5.87
C TYR A 78 1.74 -14.91 -5.96
N GLU A 79 2.51 -15.21 -4.90
CA GLU A 79 3.98 -15.00 -4.86
C GLU A 79 4.73 -15.83 -5.91
N THR A 80 4.18 -16.98 -6.29
CA THR A 80 4.80 -17.87 -7.29
C THR A 80 4.46 -17.46 -8.73
N TYR A 81 3.21 -17.06 -8.99
CA TYR A 81 2.67 -16.93 -10.35
C TYR A 81 2.27 -15.50 -10.73
N ALA A 82 2.44 -14.52 -9.84
CA ALA A 82 2.17 -13.12 -10.12
C ALA A 82 3.19 -12.21 -9.43
N ASN A 83 3.18 -10.93 -9.76
CA ASN A 83 4.02 -9.93 -9.10
C ASN A 83 3.20 -9.00 -8.21
N MET A 84 1.94 -8.81 -8.53
CA MET A 84 1.05 -7.86 -7.86
C MET A 84 -0.37 -8.44 -7.79
N TRP A 85 -1.05 -8.26 -6.66
CA TRP A 85 -2.43 -8.74 -6.48
C TRP A 85 -3.20 -7.86 -5.52
N ARG A 86 -4.46 -7.61 -5.84
CA ARG A 86 -5.34 -6.76 -5.06
C ARG A 86 -5.73 -7.39 -3.73
N ILE A 87 -5.45 -6.72 -2.62
CA ILE A 87 -5.86 -7.14 -1.27
C ILE A 87 -7.23 -6.59 -0.85
N THR A 88 -7.87 -5.85 -1.74
CA THR A 88 -9.19 -5.25 -1.57
C THR A 88 -10.03 -5.43 -2.82
N ASP A 89 -11.33 -5.27 -2.72
CA ASP A 89 -12.20 -4.97 -3.84
C ASP A 89 -11.92 -3.55 -4.37
N ASP A 90 -12.71 -3.00 -5.27
CA ASP A 90 -12.48 -1.65 -5.77
C ASP A 90 -12.45 -0.64 -4.65
N PHE A 91 -11.30 0.04 -4.52
CA PHE A 91 -11.08 1.03 -3.47
C PHE A 91 -11.52 2.41 -3.94
N TRP A 92 -12.55 2.93 -3.30
CA TRP A 92 -13.06 4.27 -3.54
C TRP A 92 -12.88 5.18 -2.32
N ASP A 93 -13.14 6.46 -2.50
CA ASP A 93 -12.91 7.55 -1.56
C ASP A 93 -13.99 7.63 -0.46
N THR A 94 -14.07 6.56 0.36
CA THR A 94 -14.87 6.53 1.59
C THR A 94 -14.01 6.14 2.80
N TRP A 95 -14.30 6.73 3.95
CA TRP A 95 -13.55 6.47 5.18
C TRP A 95 -13.59 4.99 5.59
N GLU A 96 -14.74 4.35 5.43
CA GLU A 96 -14.92 2.95 5.81
C GLU A 96 -13.97 2.01 5.05
N LEU A 97 -13.74 2.25 3.76
CA LEU A 97 -12.79 1.48 2.96
C LEU A 97 -11.35 1.75 3.41
N LEU A 98 -11.02 3.02 3.69
CA LEU A 98 -9.70 3.38 4.21
C LEU A 98 -9.44 2.79 5.60
N TYR A 99 -10.43 2.81 6.48
CA TYR A 99 -10.34 2.20 7.81
C TYR A 99 -10.13 0.68 7.73
N ASP A 100 -10.87 -0.05 6.87
CA ASP A 100 -10.69 -1.49 6.68
C ASP A 100 -9.32 -1.82 6.05
N MET A 101 -8.73 -0.90 5.29
CA MET A 101 -7.42 -1.13 4.67
C MET A 101 -6.31 -1.35 5.71
N PHE A 102 -6.39 -0.75 6.88
CA PHE A 102 -5.43 -1.01 7.98
C PHE A 102 -5.40 -2.49 8.38
N ARG A 103 -6.56 -3.13 8.48
CA ARG A 103 -6.68 -4.57 8.76
C ARG A 103 -6.11 -5.40 7.60
N ARG A 104 -6.35 -5.01 6.36
CA ARG A 104 -5.83 -5.70 5.18
C ARG A 104 -4.31 -5.58 5.09
N CYS A 105 -3.77 -4.39 5.29
CA CYS A 105 -2.31 -4.18 5.33
C CYS A 105 -1.65 -4.99 6.45
N GLU A 106 -2.23 -5.03 7.67
CA GLU A 106 -1.76 -5.88 8.76
C GLU A 106 -1.69 -7.36 8.36
N LEU A 107 -2.74 -7.87 7.70
CA LEU A 107 -2.82 -9.26 7.26
C LEU A 107 -1.74 -9.60 6.23
N TRP A 108 -1.44 -8.67 5.32
CA TRP A 108 -0.54 -8.89 4.19
C TRP A 108 0.88 -8.37 4.39
N GLN A 109 1.21 -7.69 5.49
CA GLN A 109 2.51 -7.03 5.71
C GLN A 109 3.74 -7.96 5.61
N ASN A 110 3.56 -9.26 5.82
CA ASN A 110 4.65 -10.24 5.71
C ASN A 110 4.85 -10.78 4.28
N HIS A 111 4.03 -10.37 3.34
CA HIS A 111 4.03 -10.78 1.95
C HIS A 111 4.53 -9.69 0.99
N VAL A 112 4.93 -8.53 1.53
CA VAL A 112 5.56 -7.45 0.78
C VAL A 112 7.04 -7.73 0.63
N GLY A 113 7.54 -7.68 -0.60
CA GLY A 113 8.96 -7.93 -0.89
C GLY A 113 9.32 -7.69 -2.35
N CYS A 114 10.58 -8.00 -2.70
CA CYS A 114 11.03 -7.86 -4.07
C CYS A 114 10.27 -8.83 -5.00
N GLY A 115 9.50 -8.28 -5.95
CA GLY A 115 8.67 -9.05 -6.87
C GLY A 115 7.30 -9.47 -6.32
N SER A 116 6.99 -9.10 -5.06
CA SER A 116 5.74 -9.45 -4.37
C SER A 116 5.09 -8.18 -3.83
N PHE A 117 4.02 -7.75 -4.48
CA PHE A 117 3.37 -6.47 -4.20
C PHE A 117 1.86 -6.65 -3.92
N PRO A 118 1.48 -6.93 -2.65
CA PRO A 118 0.08 -6.80 -2.25
C PRO A 118 -0.40 -5.36 -2.50
N ASP A 119 -1.48 -5.22 -3.28
CA ASP A 119 -1.92 -3.95 -3.85
C ASP A 119 -3.17 -3.43 -3.13
N CYS A 120 -3.05 -2.24 -2.54
CA CYS A 120 -4.15 -1.53 -1.90
C CYS A 120 -5.10 -0.85 -2.89
N ASP A 121 -4.91 -1.05 -4.19
CA ASP A 121 -5.64 -0.42 -5.29
C ASP A 121 -5.26 1.05 -5.54
N MET A 122 -6.05 1.71 -6.37
CA MET A 122 -5.82 3.07 -6.80
C MET A 122 -5.87 4.09 -5.66
N LEU A 123 -5.22 5.23 -5.89
CA LEU A 123 -5.34 6.44 -5.08
C LEU A 123 -6.46 7.31 -5.66
N PRO A 124 -7.67 7.32 -5.08
CA PRO A 124 -8.78 8.14 -5.55
C PRO A 124 -8.63 9.59 -5.07
N VAL A 125 -7.67 10.33 -5.64
CA VAL A 125 -7.31 11.70 -5.28
C VAL A 125 -7.56 12.67 -6.43
N GLY A 126 -7.73 13.95 -6.13
CA GLY A 126 -7.97 15.00 -7.11
C GLY A 126 -9.34 14.84 -7.80
N TRP A 127 -9.36 14.99 -9.13
CA TRP A 127 -10.59 14.93 -9.94
C TRP A 127 -10.87 13.49 -10.39
N LEU A 128 -12.05 12.98 -10.08
CA LEU A 128 -12.47 11.59 -10.28
C LEU A 128 -13.65 11.50 -11.25
N GLY A 129 -13.93 10.29 -11.74
CA GLY A 129 -15.17 9.91 -12.41
C GLY A 129 -15.23 10.21 -13.92
N LYS A 130 -14.15 10.76 -14.53
CA LYS A 130 -14.15 10.99 -15.98
C LYS A 130 -14.30 9.67 -16.76
N GLY A 131 -15.38 9.58 -17.51
CA GLY A 131 -15.72 8.37 -18.27
C GLY A 131 -16.33 7.24 -17.45
N PHE A 132 -16.45 7.41 -16.13
CA PHE A 132 -17.05 6.44 -15.22
C PHE A 132 -17.85 7.14 -14.12
N GLY A 133 -19.16 7.25 -14.26
CA GLY A 133 -20.01 7.94 -13.30
C GLY A 133 -20.00 9.46 -13.44
N GLN A 134 -20.19 10.16 -12.33
CA GLN A 134 -20.23 11.62 -12.28
C GLN A 134 -18.83 12.18 -11.98
N GLU A 135 -18.37 13.12 -12.80
CA GLU A 135 -17.11 13.85 -12.52
C GLU A 135 -17.24 14.70 -11.25
N ARG A 136 -16.26 14.55 -10.35
CA ARG A 136 -16.22 15.24 -9.07
C ARG A 136 -14.80 15.30 -8.49
N GLN A 137 -14.59 16.14 -7.50
CA GLN A 137 -13.43 16.03 -6.62
C GLN A 137 -13.55 14.77 -5.72
N THR A 138 -12.43 14.27 -5.24
CA THR A 138 -12.41 13.22 -4.21
C THR A 138 -13.22 13.64 -2.99
N ASN A 139 -13.95 12.69 -2.38
CA ASN A 139 -14.66 12.91 -1.13
C ASN A 139 -13.72 12.90 0.09
N PHE A 140 -12.53 12.32 -0.04
CA PHE A 140 -11.57 12.34 1.04
C PHE A 140 -11.18 13.75 1.44
N THR A 141 -11.24 14.04 2.71
CA THR A 141 -10.62 15.24 3.30
C THR A 141 -9.10 15.23 3.05
N ARG A 142 -8.44 16.36 3.23
CA ARG A 142 -6.98 16.42 3.09
C ARG A 142 -6.27 15.52 4.11
N ASP A 143 -6.82 15.36 5.31
CA ASP A 143 -6.25 14.52 6.34
C ASP A 143 -6.42 13.03 6.00
N GLU A 144 -7.58 12.62 5.50
CA GLU A 144 -7.79 11.25 4.99
C GLU A 144 -6.89 10.93 3.80
N GLN A 145 -6.65 11.89 2.89
CA GLN A 145 -5.70 11.71 1.78
C GLN A 145 -4.26 11.51 2.29
N LYS A 146 -3.83 12.26 3.34
CA LYS A 146 -2.52 12.04 3.99
C LYS A 146 -2.47 10.67 4.65
N THR A 147 -3.54 10.28 5.34
CA THR A 147 -3.67 8.96 6.00
C THR A 147 -3.52 7.83 4.99
N MET A 148 -4.26 7.88 3.89
CA MET A 148 -4.16 6.92 2.79
C MET A 148 -2.73 6.86 2.23
N MET A 149 -2.18 7.99 1.82
CA MET A 149 -0.84 8.06 1.22
C MET A 149 0.25 7.56 2.17
N THR A 150 0.15 7.89 3.46
CA THR A 150 1.09 7.41 4.48
C THR A 150 0.99 5.90 4.66
N LEU A 151 -0.22 5.34 4.76
CA LEU A 151 -0.42 3.90 4.91
C LEU A 151 0.12 3.13 3.69
N TRP A 152 -0.20 3.55 2.44
CA TRP A 152 0.31 2.90 1.22
C TRP A 152 1.83 2.88 1.19
N CYS A 153 2.48 4.02 1.50
CA CYS A 153 3.93 4.12 1.49
C CYS A 153 4.57 3.28 2.60
N MET A 154 4.04 3.29 3.81
CA MET A 154 4.59 2.52 4.93
C MET A 154 4.37 1.01 4.77
N PHE A 155 3.24 0.62 4.20
CA PHE A 155 2.95 -0.78 3.89
C PHE A 155 3.78 -1.30 2.71
N GLY A 156 4.12 -0.43 1.76
CA GLY A 156 4.83 -0.79 0.52
C GLY A 156 3.89 -1.19 -0.62
N SER A 157 2.64 -0.68 -0.62
CA SER A 157 1.72 -0.87 -1.75
C SER A 157 2.21 -0.13 -2.99
N PRO A 158 2.08 -0.69 -4.19
CA PRO A 158 2.21 0.07 -5.42
C PRO A 158 1.29 1.30 -5.43
N LEU A 159 1.73 2.39 -6.05
CA LEU A 159 0.93 3.61 -6.17
C LEU A 159 0.36 3.72 -7.59
N MET A 160 -0.94 3.56 -7.72
CA MET A 160 -1.69 3.69 -8.97
C MET A 160 -2.65 4.87 -8.84
N ILE A 161 -2.43 5.95 -9.60
CA ILE A 161 -3.25 7.16 -9.49
C ILE A 161 -4.60 6.94 -10.16
N GLY A 162 -5.69 7.06 -9.39
CA GLY A 162 -7.08 6.94 -9.86
C GLY A 162 -7.69 8.27 -10.33
N GLY A 163 -6.97 9.38 -10.19
CA GLY A 163 -7.42 10.72 -10.56
C GLY A 163 -7.10 11.12 -12.01
N GLU A 164 -7.78 12.14 -12.52
CA GLU A 164 -7.56 12.74 -13.83
C GLU A 164 -6.26 13.56 -13.84
N LEU A 165 -5.19 13.04 -14.46
CA LEU A 165 -3.85 13.63 -14.43
C LEU A 165 -3.77 15.02 -15.10
N THR A 166 -4.69 15.33 -16.03
CA THR A 166 -4.72 16.65 -16.68
C THR A 166 -5.38 17.74 -15.82
N LYS A 167 -5.96 17.35 -14.67
CA LYS A 167 -6.67 18.24 -13.73
C LYS A 167 -6.05 18.20 -12.32
N LEU A 168 -4.78 17.88 -12.20
CA LEU A 168 -4.08 17.89 -10.90
C LEU A 168 -4.00 19.33 -10.37
N ASP A 169 -4.49 19.54 -9.15
CA ASP A 169 -4.30 20.77 -8.40
C ASP A 169 -3.00 20.75 -7.57
N ASP A 170 -2.62 21.89 -7.04
CA ASP A 170 -1.39 22.06 -6.25
C ASP A 170 -1.37 21.13 -5.02
N TRP A 171 -2.54 20.88 -4.41
CA TRP A 171 -2.65 19.95 -3.28
C TRP A 171 -2.37 18.50 -3.69
N THR A 172 -2.98 18.04 -4.77
CA THR A 172 -2.80 16.69 -5.27
C THR A 172 -1.35 16.47 -5.72
N GLN A 173 -0.73 17.48 -6.37
CA GLN A 173 0.70 17.43 -6.71
C GLN A 173 1.57 17.35 -5.44
N PHE A 174 1.30 18.18 -4.43
CA PHE A 174 2.00 18.14 -3.15
C PHE A 174 1.90 16.76 -2.49
N LEU A 175 0.70 16.18 -2.44
CA LEU A 175 0.44 14.86 -1.87
C LEU A 175 1.26 13.76 -2.58
N LEU A 176 1.22 13.73 -3.91
CA LEU A 176 1.82 12.69 -4.74
C LEU A 176 3.35 12.83 -4.92
N THR A 177 3.95 13.94 -4.51
CA THR A 177 5.38 14.20 -4.70
C THR A 177 6.18 14.30 -3.40
N ARG A 178 5.62 13.81 -2.28
CA ARG A 178 6.32 13.79 -0.97
C ARG A 178 7.46 12.78 -0.97
N ARG A 179 8.65 13.26 -1.32
CA ARG A 179 9.83 12.42 -1.56
C ARG A 179 10.15 11.47 -0.41
N GLU A 180 10.05 11.93 0.84
CA GLU A 180 10.39 11.13 2.01
C GLU A 180 9.37 10.02 2.29
N LEU A 181 8.11 10.19 1.88
CA LEU A 181 7.12 9.10 1.89
C LEU A 181 7.38 8.13 0.74
N LEU A 182 7.59 8.64 -0.48
CA LEU A 182 7.82 7.81 -1.66
C LEU A 182 9.07 6.93 -1.53
N GLN A 183 10.11 7.38 -0.82
CA GLN A 183 11.30 6.55 -0.61
C GLN A 183 11.05 5.31 0.25
N MET A 184 9.96 5.28 1.06
CA MET A 184 9.59 4.09 1.82
C MET A 184 9.09 2.94 0.92
N LEU A 185 8.87 3.19 -0.37
CA LEU A 185 8.54 2.19 -1.38
C LEU A 185 9.77 1.47 -1.95
N ASP A 186 10.99 1.94 -1.63
CA ASP A 186 12.20 1.22 -2.03
C ASP A 186 12.26 -0.14 -1.30
N ALA A 187 12.76 -1.16 -1.98
CA ALA A 187 12.75 -2.56 -1.53
C ALA A 187 13.45 -2.83 -0.19
N ASP A 188 14.30 -1.91 0.27
CA ASP A 188 15.04 -2.04 1.53
C ASP A 188 14.27 -1.50 2.76
N TYR A 189 13.10 -0.90 2.55
CA TYR A 189 12.23 -0.47 3.65
C TYR A 189 11.25 -1.56 4.02
N VAL A 190 11.08 -1.77 5.32
CA VAL A 190 10.16 -2.77 5.86
C VAL A 190 9.16 -2.09 6.78
N GLY A 191 7.91 -2.07 6.35
CA GLY A 191 6.79 -1.53 7.12
C GLY A 191 6.10 -2.58 7.97
N ARG A 192 5.71 -2.21 9.20
CA ARG A 192 5.01 -3.11 10.13
C ARG A 192 3.99 -2.34 10.95
N GLN A 193 2.81 -2.92 11.11
CA GLN A 193 1.87 -2.43 12.12
C GLN A 193 2.39 -2.80 13.51
N VAL A 194 2.57 -1.78 14.35
CA VAL A 194 3.04 -1.91 15.73
C VAL A 194 1.88 -2.18 16.67
N ALA A 195 0.82 -1.40 16.52
CA ALA A 195 -0.39 -1.53 17.32
C ALA A 195 -1.60 -1.02 16.54
N ARG A 196 -2.77 -1.57 16.86
CA ARG A 196 -4.05 -1.07 16.36
C ARG A 196 -5.18 -1.41 17.31
N ASP A 197 -6.05 -0.45 17.54
CA ASP A 197 -7.34 -0.63 18.21
C ASP A 197 -8.46 0.04 17.38
N GLN A 198 -9.63 0.25 17.98
CA GLN A 198 -10.77 0.89 17.31
C GLN A 198 -10.59 2.41 17.12
N LYS A 199 -9.61 3.03 17.80
CA LYS A 199 -9.40 4.48 17.81
C LYS A 199 -8.13 4.91 17.10
N HIS A 200 -7.09 4.07 17.13
CA HIS A 200 -5.76 4.44 16.66
C HIS A 200 -5.04 3.27 15.98
N ALA A 201 -4.09 3.60 15.11
CA ALA A 201 -3.07 2.66 14.68
C ALA A 201 -1.68 3.31 14.77
N VAL A 202 -0.69 2.46 14.94
CA VAL A 202 0.74 2.81 14.93
C VAL A 202 1.44 1.92 13.93
N TRP A 203 2.21 2.53 13.02
CA TRP A 203 3.02 1.82 12.04
C TRP A 203 4.47 2.26 12.14
N SER A 204 5.40 1.34 11.99
CA SER A 204 6.83 1.60 11.81
C SER A 204 7.24 1.26 10.37
N CYS A 205 8.24 1.97 9.86
CA CYS A 205 8.90 1.63 8.60
C CYS A 205 10.40 1.87 8.76
N VAL A 206 11.21 0.86 8.48
CA VAL A 206 12.66 0.87 8.79
C VAL A 206 13.47 0.46 7.57
N ASN A 207 14.57 1.17 7.34
CA ASN A 207 15.64 0.76 6.45
C ASN A 207 16.93 0.59 7.27
N GLU A 208 17.27 -0.65 7.60
CA GLU A 208 18.46 -0.96 8.41
C GLU A 208 19.78 -0.57 7.73
N LYS A 209 19.84 -0.67 6.39
CA LYS A 209 21.04 -0.34 5.62
C LYS A 209 21.40 1.14 5.68
N LYS A 210 20.38 2.00 5.79
CA LYS A 210 20.52 3.47 5.85
C LYS A 210 20.40 4.00 7.28
N ASP A 211 20.06 3.15 8.25
CA ASP A 211 19.68 3.53 9.63
C ASP A 211 18.58 4.60 9.64
N GLU A 212 17.58 4.41 8.79
CA GLU A 212 16.42 5.30 8.69
C GLU A 212 15.19 4.64 9.30
N ARG A 213 14.52 5.36 10.20
CA ARG A 213 13.38 4.85 10.96
C ARG A 213 12.25 5.85 10.95
N TYR A 214 11.06 5.36 10.62
CA TYR A 214 9.83 6.14 10.55
C TYR A 214 8.76 5.54 11.43
N LEU A 215 7.95 6.41 12.04
CA LEU A 215 6.83 6.03 12.90
C LEU A 215 5.62 6.87 12.54
N ALA A 216 4.50 6.24 12.26
CA ALA A 216 3.24 6.92 11.99
C ALA A 216 2.21 6.63 13.09
N LEU A 217 1.56 7.68 13.54
CA LEU A 217 0.43 7.65 14.47
C LEU A 217 -0.83 8.06 13.70
N PHE A 218 -1.84 7.20 13.67
CA PHE A 218 -3.10 7.41 12.97
C PHE A 218 -4.25 7.55 13.96
N ASN A 219 -5.10 8.54 13.74
CA ASN A 219 -6.33 8.76 14.49
C ASN A 219 -7.54 8.31 13.67
N PHE A 220 -8.32 7.36 14.18
CA PHE A 220 -9.53 6.85 13.53
C PHE A 220 -10.82 7.52 13.99
N MET A 221 -10.70 8.45 14.95
CA MET A 221 -11.87 9.10 15.53
C MET A 221 -12.37 10.26 14.67
N GLU A 222 -13.67 10.55 14.78
CA GLU A 222 -14.36 11.67 14.12
C GLU A 222 -13.95 13.07 14.66
N GLN A 223 -13.03 13.11 15.60
CA GLN A 223 -12.54 14.33 16.25
C GLN A 223 -11.05 14.25 16.52
N PRO A 224 -10.37 15.38 16.69
CA PRO A 224 -8.98 15.40 17.09
C PRO A 224 -8.75 14.59 18.36
N ALA A 225 -7.65 13.85 18.40
CA ALA A 225 -7.28 13.02 19.54
C ALA A 225 -5.76 12.98 19.74
N ARG A 226 -5.36 12.84 20.99
CA ARG A 226 -3.97 12.58 21.34
C ARG A 226 -3.65 11.10 21.11
N CYS A 227 -2.73 10.85 20.20
CA CYS A 227 -2.15 9.54 19.96
C CYS A 227 -0.78 9.47 20.61
N GLU A 228 -0.46 8.35 21.25
CA GLU A 228 0.79 8.17 21.99
C GLU A 228 1.32 6.75 21.82
N VAL A 229 2.64 6.60 21.74
CA VAL A 229 3.33 5.31 21.68
C VAL A 229 4.61 5.34 22.50
N ALA A 230 4.85 4.29 23.27
CA ALA A 230 6.12 4.05 23.96
C ALA A 230 7.12 3.43 22.97
N LEU A 231 8.23 4.10 22.69
CA LEU A 231 9.24 3.63 21.75
C LEU A 231 9.91 2.30 22.19
N PRO A 232 10.17 2.06 23.51
CA PRO A 232 10.76 0.80 23.95
C PRO A 232 9.90 -0.44 23.66
N GLU A 233 8.59 -0.26 23.58
CA GLU A 233 7.62 -1.33 23.25
C GLU A 233 7.55 -1.62 21.75
N THR A 234 8.21 -0.80 20.94
CA THR A 234 8.27 -0.93 19.49
C THR A 234 9.61 -1.52 19.10
N GLU A 235 9.64 -2.74 18.59
CA GLU A 235 10.87 -3.46 18.21
C GLU A 235 11.84 -2.58 17.40
N ALA A 236 11.31 -1.83 16.45
CA ALA A 236 12.06 -0.93 15.56
C ALA A 236 12.82 0.21 16.28
N PHE A 237 12.52 0.51 17.55
CA PHE A 237 13.07 1.67 18.29
C PHE A 237 13.64 1.31 19.66
N ALA A 238 13.49 0.07 20.10
CA ALA A 238 13.91 -0.37 21.45
C ALA A 238 15.38 -0.13 21.73
N ASP A 239 16.25 -0.28 20.72
CA ASP A 239 17.70 -0.04 20.80
C ASP A 239 18.06 1.45 20.94
N MET A 240 17.17 2.35 20.56
CA MET A 240 17.35 3.80 20.71
C MET A 240 17.07 4.30 22.13
N CYS A 241 16.31 3.54 22.92
CA CYS A 241 15.81 3.94 24.22
C CYS A 241 16.80 3.63 25.35
N GLY A 242 16.70 4.36 26.49
CA GLY A 242 17.52 4.11 27.68
C GLY A 242 19.02 4.39 27.56
N GLN A 243 19.51 4.86 26.41
CA GLN A 243 20.91 5.22 26.18
C GLN A 243 21.11 6.73 26.26
N THR A 244 22.35 7.18 26.44
CA THR A 244 22.69 8.61 26.37
C THR A 244 22.45 9.15 24.95
N GLY A 245 21.79 10.30 24.84
CA GLY A 245 21.46 10.97 23.57
C GLY A 245 20.02 11.51 23.59
N THR A 246 19.73 12.36 22.65
CA THR A 246 18.40 12.95 22.47
C THR A 246 17.72 12.34 21.27
N ILE A 247 16.56 11.71 21.47
CA ILE A 247 15.75 11.21 20.37
C ILE A 247 14.92 12.38 19.83
N ARG A 248 15.00 12.61 18.51
CA ARG A 248 14.26 13.66 17.81
C ARG A 248 13.28 13.01 16.83
N ALA A 249 12.13 13.61 16.70
CA ALA A 249 11.11 13.23 15.76
C ALA A 249 10.80 14.43 14.85
N ARG A 250 10.91 14.26 13.53
CA ARG A 250 10.55 15.28 12.55
C ARG A 250 9.34 14.77 11.75
N GLU A 251 8.25 15.50 11.88
CA GLU A 251 7.01 15.23 11.15
C GLU A 251 7.21 15.50 9.65
N LEU A 252 6.74 14.60 8.79
CA LEU A 252 7.06 14.65 7.35
C LEU A 252 6.11 15.51 6.53
N TRP A 253 4.88 15.76 6.99
CA TRP A 253 3.92 16.54 6.23
C TRP A 253 4.14 18.05 6.38
N ASP A 254 4.45 18.52 7.59
CA ASP A 254 4.61 19.95 7.90
C ASP A 254 6.01 20.35 8.37
N GLY A 255 6.89 19.38 8.64
CA GLY A 255 8.27 19.62 9.07
C GLY A 255 8.43 19.94 10.55
N THR A 256 7.39 19.83 11.36
CA THR A 256 7.47 20.07 12.80
C THR A 256 8.48 19.14 13.47
N GLU A 257 9.37 19.71 14.30
CA GLU A 257 10.34 18.93 15.06
C GLU A 257 9.92 18.83 16.53
N LEU A 258 10.01 17.61 17.07
CA LEU A 258 9.73 17.29 18.46
C LEU A 258 10.95 16.61 19.09
N ILE A 259 11.14 16.82 20.39
CA ILE A 259 12.06 16.03 21.22
C ILE A 259 11.22 14.98 21.93
N VAL A 260 11.57 13.71 21.74
CA VAL A 260 10.94 12.59 22.43
C VAL A 260 11.29 12.65 23.90
N GLN A 261 10.28 12.62 24.76
CA GLN A 261 10.44 12.71 26.22
C GLN A 261 10.06 11.39 26.87
N ASN A 262 10.88 10.93 27.81
CA ASN A 262 10.64 9.67 28.53
C ASN A 262 10.40 8.47 27.60
N ASP A 263 11.11 8.45 26.48
CA ASP A 263 10.99 7.42 25.44
C ASP A 263 9.55 7.25 24.90
N SER A 264 8.70 8.29 25.02
CA SER A 264 7.33 8.30 24.50
C SER A 264 7.17 9.40 23.43
N LEU A 265 6.57 9.04 22.30
CA LEU A 265 6.14 9.97 21.26
C LEU A 265 4.65 10.15 21.30
N SER A 266 4.19 11.38 21.41
CA SER A 266 2.77 11.71 21.39
C SER A 266 2.49 12.93 20.54
N SER A 267 1.33 12.94 19.89
CA SER A 267 0.89 14.06 19.06
C SER A 267 -0.63 14.19 19.08
N GLU A 268 -1.13 15.43 18.98
CA GLU A 268 -2.54 15.72 18.74
C GLU A 268 -2.82 15.63 17.25
N ILE A 269 -3.69 14.74 16.85
CA ILE A 269 -3.93 14.40 15.45
C ILE A 269 -5.39 14.70 15.11
N THR A 270 -5.64 15.38 14.01
CA THR A 270 -6.96 15.70 13.49
C THR A 270 -7.82 14.45 13.29
N ALA A 271 -9.15 14.63 13.13
CA ALA A 271 -10.06 13.54 12.77
C ALA A 271 -9.57 12.83 11.50
N HIS A 272 -9.53 11.49 11.52
CA HIS A 272 -9.06 10.63 10.42
C HIS A 272 -7.65 10.93 9.91
N GLY A 273 -6.88 11.69 10.70
CA GLY A 273 -5.56 12.21 10.33
C GLY A 273 -4.41 11.27 10.69
N VAL A 274 -3.22 11.70 10.29
CA VAL A 274 -1.95 11.03 10.55
C VAL A 274 -0.85 12.03 10.82
N HIS A 275 0.04 11.73 11.76
CA HIS A 275 1.37 12.30 11.83
C HIS A 275 2.40 11.19 11.61
N VAL A 276 3.32 11.41 10.69
CA VAL A 276 4.40 10.48 10.36
C VAL A 276 5.74 11.14 10.61
N PHE A 277 6.56 10.50 11.43
CA PHE A 277 7.80 11.05 11.92
C PHE A 277 9.00 10.25 11.43
N ARG A 278 10.03 10.94 10.97
CA ARG A 278 11.38 10.39 10.94
C ARG A 278 11.96 10.51 12.35
N ILE A 279 12.50 9.42 12.87
CA ILE A 279 13.06 9.33 14.22
C ILE A 279 14.57 9.20 14.11
N ASP A 280 15.29 10.17 14.66
CA ASP A 280 16.74 10.21 14.70
C ASP A 280 17.24 10.31 16.14
N LYS A 281 18.37 9.66 16.44
CA LYS A 281 19.07 9.79 17.72
C LYS A 281 20.38 10.54 17.51
N LYS A 282 20.61 11.58 18.31
CA LYS A 282 21.86 12.38 18.30
C LYS A 282 22.51 12.40 19.67
#